data_34965dba61b45a5eb5399911313efc49
#
_entry.id   34965dba61b45a5eb5399911313efc49
#
_cell.length_a   1.000
_cell.length_b   1.000
_cell.length_c   1.000
_cell.angle_alpha   90.00
_cell.angle_beta   90.00
_cell.angle_gamma   90.00
#
_symmetry.space_group_name_H-M   'P 1'
#
loop_
_entity.id
_entity.type
_entity.pdbx_description
1 polymer ?
#
loop_
_entity_poly.entity_id
_entity_poly.type
_entity_poly.pdbx_seq_one_letter_code
_entity_poly.pdbx_strand_id
1 'polypeptide(L)'
;MTSKPQLLLFGGWGHSASTPFYYTLGLDNKYCHAGHKKETGYLNELENYEFLGREMWGSVSDPYERLMTTKKPRWEVPEVLSRQSKYNKHSEEFIRDWVAPPPSIEKYIDYMLIHYENIKDDYQAVADFANATGWLREPFLDKYAPILNAVFDIKCIFMCRDPVYRSYSDFSAKFTCNDPSGKLLKEGQLYPDMPLEKQYDSIHEMFKGELDKSCTRFYVDFYVKFKKYFNTMQLVMEEFWEPDLRDSQLQKLSNFLGYPITKIHDNVFWPPTTEKYEHLMDQWGAVEDPITEDLYQYGKNLLFPVYKQWKDEFGVLPDAWGKYV
;
A
#
# COMPACT_ATOMS: atom_id res chain seq x y z
N MET A 1 13.71 -29.48 13.42
CA MET A 1 12.40 -28.90 13.07
C MET A 1 12.65 -27.96 11.90
N THR A 2 12.02 -28.20 10.76
CA THR A 2 12.08 -27.27 9.63
C THR A 2 11.40 -25.96 10.06
N SER A 3 12.05 -24.82 9.84
CA SER A 3 11.45 -23.50 10.10
C SER A 3 10.20 -23.32 9.24
N LYS A 4 9.17 -22.69 9.80
CA LYS A 4 7.97 -22.34 9.03
C LYS A 4 8.34 -21.37 7.88
N PRO A 5 7.67 -21.47 6.73
CA PRO A 5 7.77 -20.44 5.69
C PRO A 5 7.43 -19.05 6.26
N GLN A 6 8.17 -18.03 5.86
CA GLN A 6 7.82 -16.65 6.23
C GLN A 6 6.75 -16.09 5.29
N LEU A 7 5.73 -15.46 5.89
CA LEU A 7 4.71 -14.69 5.16
C LEU A 7 4.78 -13.23 5.61
N LEU A 8 5.07 -12.35 4.67
CA LEU A 8 5.02 -10.91 4.89
C LEU A 8 3.64 -10.38 4.48
N LEU A 9 2.88 -9.89 5.44
CA LEU A 9 1.66 -9.12 5.20
C LEU A 9 2.02 -7.64 5.21
N PHE A 10 1.73 -6.95 4.15
CA PHE A 10 1.86 -5.51 4.09
C PHE A 10 0.49 -4.88 4.20
N GLY A 11 0.27 -4.17 5.30
CA GLY A 11 -0.90 -3.36 5.52
C GLY A 11 -0.55 -1.88 5.39
N GLY A 12 -1.54 -1.08 5.13
CA GLY A 12 -1.34 0.36 5.05
C GLY A 12 -2.48 1.00 4.29
N TRP A 13 -2.27 2.25 4.01
CA TRP A 13 -3.21 3.04 3.23
C TRP A 13 -2.71 3.10 1.79
N GLY A 14 -3.62 3.16 0.85
CA GLY A 14 -3.29 3.61 -0.49
C GLY A 14 -2.46 4.90 -0.42
N HIS A 15 -1.51 5.07 -1.33
CA HIS A 15 -0.61 6.23 -1.36
C HIS A 15 0.41 6.33 -0.20
N SER A 16 0.66 5.23 0.52
CA SER A 16 1.70 5.11 1.54
C SER A 16 2.85 4.22 1.09
N ALA A 17 3.31 4.40 -0.14
CA ALA A 17 4.51 3.78 -0.69
C ALA A 17 4.56 2.23 -0.74
N SER A 18 3.42 1.53 -0.81
CA SER A 18 3.40 0.06 -0.90
C SER A 18 4.18 -0.48 -2.11
N THR A 19 4.10 0.18 -3.25
CA THR A 19 4.81 -0.23 -4.47
C THR A 19 6.33 -0.05 -4.37
N PRO A 20 6.84 1.15 -3.98
CA PRO A 20 8.26 1.34 -3.72
C PRO A 20 8.82 0.36 -2.71
N PHE A 21 8.07 0.11 -1.66
CA PHE A 21 8.50 -0.79 -0.61
C PHE A 21 8.55 -2.25 -1.09
N TYR A 22 7.60 -2.65 -1.94
CA TYR A 22 7.66 -3.94 -2.61
C TYR A 22 8.92 -4.08 -3.48
N TYR A 23 9.28 -3.04 -4.24
CA TYR A 23 10.51 -3.06 -5.04
C TYR A 23 11.76 -3.13 -4.16
N THR A 24 11.79 -2.35 -3.09
CA THR A 24 12.88 -2.39 -2.12
C THR A 24 13.07 -3.80 -1.57
N LEU A 25 12.02 -4.42 -1.07
CA LEU A 25 12.13 -5.76 -0.47
C LEU A 25 12.31 -6.87 -1.50
N GLY A 26 11.58 -6.80 -2.61
CA GLY A 26 11.55 -7.87 -3.60
C GLY A 26 12.69 -7.79 -4.62
N LEU A 27 12.93 -6.62 -5.23
CA LEU A 27 13.91 -6.48 -6.30
C LEU A 27 15.32 -6.27 -5.78
N ASP A 28 15.48 -5.26 -4.92
CA ASP A 28 16.81 -4.80 -4.56
C ASP A 28 17.44 -5.67 -3.48
N ASN A 29 16.65 -6.21 -2.56
CA ASN A 29 17.14 -7.01 -1.45
C ASN A 29 16.77 -8.49 -1.55
N LYS A 30 15.93 -8.91 -2.48
CA LYS A 30 15.48 -10.30 -2.65
C LYS A 30 14.93 -10.95 -1.37
N TYR A 31 14.31 -10.16 -0.52
CA TYR A 31 13.73 -10.66 0.71
C TYR A 31 12.42 -11.40 0.46
N CYS A 32 11.50 -10.82 -0.30
CA CYS A 32 10.19 -11.41 -0.52
C CYS A 32 9.71 -11.34 -1.97
N HIS A 33 8.75 -12.21 -2.31
CA HIS A 33 8.08 -12.22 -3.60
C HIS A 33 6.57 -12.36 -3.44
N ALA A 34 5.80 -11.58 -4.17
CA ALA A 34 4.34 -11.46 -4.00
C ALA A 34 3.50 -12.32 -4.96
N GLY A 35 4.09 -13.29 -5.63
CA GLY A 35 3.34 -14.15 -6.55
C GLY A 35 2.88 -13.44 -7.84
N HIS A 36 1.71 -13.84 -8.35
CA HIS A 36 1.16 -13.33 -9.62
C HIS A 36 0.79 -11.86 -9.57
N LYS A 37 0.45 -11.36 -8.41
CA LYS A 37 0.03 -9.99 -8.20
C LYS A 37 0.56 -9.46 -6.88
N LYS A 38 1.06 -8.22 -6.89
CA LYS A 38 1.53 -7.55 -5.67
C LYS A 38 0.43 -7.51 -4.60
N GLU A 39 -0.78 -7.15 -4.98
CA GLU A 39 -1.95 -7.04 -4.11
C GLU A 39 -2.97 -8.09 -4.50
N THR A 40 -3.02 -9.20 -3.77
CA THR A 40 -4.02 -10.24 -4.04
C THR A 40 -5.40 -9.80 -3.57
N GLY A 41 -5.47 -9.15 -2.41
CA GLY A 41 -6.72 -8.78 -1.76
C GLY A 41 -7.59 -9.98 -1.34
N TYR A 42 -7.04 -11.19 -1.40
CA TYR A 42 -7.80 -12.42 -1.17
C TYR A 42 -8.38 -12.50 0.24
N LEU A 43 -7.63 -12.13 1.26
CA LEU A 43 -8.11 -12.15 2.65
C LEU A 43 -9.31 -11.21 2.86
N ASN A 44 -9.32 -10.06 2.18
CA ASN A 44 -10.46 -9.14 2.24
C ASN A 44 -11.69 -9.68 1.50
N GLU A 45 -11.49 -10.37 0.38
CA GLU A 45 -12.58 -11.02 -0.33
C GLU A 45 -13.16 -12.18 0.47
N LEU A 46 -12.31 -12.97 1.14
CA LEU A 46 -12.75 -14.02 2.06
C LEU A 46 -13.57 -13.44 3.22
N GLU A 47 -13.10 -12.33 3.82
CA GLU A 47 -13.84 -11.64 4.87
C GLU A 47 -15.20 -11.13 4.37
N ASN A 48 -15.21 -10.49 3.20
CA ASN A 48 -16.44 -9.98 2.59
C ASN A 48 -17.45 -11.09 2.34
N TYR A 49 -17.00 -12.23 1.85
CA TYR A 49 -17.85 -13.38 1.59
C TYR A 49 -18.43 -13.97 2.88
N GLU A 50 -17.57 -14.27 3.86
CA GLU A 50 -18.01 -14.98 5.07
C GLU A 50 -18.77 -14.12 6.07
N PHE A 51 -18.35 -12.88 6.27
CA PHE A 51 -18.87 -12.01 7.34
C PHE A 51 -19.81 -10.93 6.86
N LEU A 52 -19.80 -10.60 5.56
CA LEU A 52 -20.66 -9.58 5.00
C LEU A 52 -21.69 -10.13 3.99
N GLY A 53 -21.61 -11.43 3.67
CA GLY A 53 -22.50 -12.08 2.70
C GLY A 53 -22.38 -11.48 1.29
N ARG A 54 -21.21 -10.92 0.96
CA ARG A 54 -20.95 -10.34 -0.36
C ARG A 54 -20.36 -11.40 -1.28
N GLU A 55 -20.73 -11.32 -2.56
CA GLU A 55 -20.09 -12.16 -3.57
C GLU A 55 -18.61 -11.79 -3.71
N MET A 56 -17.77 -12.84 -3.83
CA MET A 56 -16.34 -12.65 -4.06
C MET A 56 -16.11 -11.91 -5.37
N TRP A 57 -15.20 -10.95 -5.36
CA TRP A 57 -14.81 -10.10 -6.51
C TRP A 57 -15.94 -9.24 -7.10
N GLY A 58 -17.11 -9.16 -6.43
CA GLY A 58 -18.27 -8.41 -6.91
C GLY A 58 -18.87 -9.03 -8.18
N SER A 59 -19.56 -8.22 -8.98
CA SER A 59 -20.23 -8.64 -10.22
C SER A 59 -19.30 -8.85 -11.42
N VAL A 60 -18.04 -9.25 -11.18
CA VAL A 60 -17.10 -9.50 -12.28
C VAL A 60 -17.39 -10.86 -12.89
N SER A 61 -17.63 -10.89 -14.21
CA SER A 61 -18.00 -12.09 -14.94
C SER A 61 -16.93 -13.19 -14.93
N ASP A 62 -15.64 -12.84 -14.81
CA ASP A 62 -14.53 -13.77 -14.68
C ASP A 62 -13.46 -13.23 -13.71
N PRO A 63 -13.40 -13.76 -12.46
CA PRO A 63 -12.39 -13.38 -11.48
C PRO A 63 -10.95 -13.66 -11.95
N TYR A 64 -10.72 -14.68 -12.74
CA TYR A 64 -9.42 -15.01 -13.31
C TYR A 64 -8.98 -13.93 -14.30
N GLU A 65 -9.85 -13.56 -15.23
CA GLU A 65 -9.58 -12.46 -16.16
C GLU A 65 -9.26 -11.16 -15.41
N ARG A 66 -10.03 -10.85 -14.36
CA ARG A 66 -9.74 -9.70 -13.50
C ARG A 66 -8.35 -9.76 -12.87
N LEU A 67 -7.95 -10.93 -12.36
CA LEU A 67 -6.63 -11.10 -11.76
C LEU A 67 -5.52 -10.92 -12.79
N MET A 68 -5.69 -11.52 -13.99
CA MET A 68 -4.66 -11.58 -15.02
C MET A 68 -4.62 -10.34 -15.93
N THR A 69 -5.76 -9.68 -16.16
CA THR A 69 -5.89 -8.55 -17.09
C THR A 69 -5.92 -7.18 -16.41
N THR A 70 -5.81 -7.13 -15.09
CA THR A 70 -5.70 -5.83 -14.40
C THR A 70 -4.62 -5.00 -15.09
N LYS A 71 -5.02 -3.86 -15.67
CA LYS A 71 -4.12 -2.96 -16.41
C LYS A 71 -2.85 -2.76 -15.61
N LYS A 72 -1.72 -3.10 -16.21
CA LYS A 72 -0.41 -2.88 -15.60
C LYS A 72 -0.34 -1.44 -15.14
N PRO A 73 -0.09 -1.18 -13.86
CA PRO A 73 0.12 0.19 -13.42
C PRO A 73 1.22 0.81 -14.29
N ARG A 74 1.11 2.07 -14.66
CA ARG A 74 2.10 2.77 -15.50
C ARG A 74 3.52 2.76 -14.93
N TRP A 75 3.65 2.45 -13.63
CA TRP A 75 4.90 2.36 -12.88
C TRP A 75 5.43 0.92 -12.71
N GLU A 76 4.79 -0.10 -13.28
CA GLU A 76 5.39 -1.44 -13.27
C GLU A 76 6.61 -1.46 -14.19
N VAL A 77 7.78 -1.60 -13.56
CA VAL A 77 9.04 -1.72 -14.27
C VAL A 77 9.06 -3.06 -15.03
N PRO A 78 9.41 -3.07 -16.34
CA PRO A 78 9.44 -4.31 -17.14
C PRO A 78 10.25 -5.45 -16.51
N GLU A 79 11.28 -5.14 -15.74
CA GLU A 79 12.09 -6.10 -14.99
C GLU A 79 11.32 -6.81 -13.88
N VAL A 80 10.37 -6.13 -13.23
CA VAL A 80 9.49 -6.74 -12.22
C VAL A 80 8.63 -7.80 -12.86
N LEU A 81 8.04 -7.47 -14.00
CA LEU A 81 7.15 -8.38 -14.75
C LEU A 81 7.90 -9.61 -15.26
N SER A 82 9.12 -9.45 -15.77
CA SER A 82 9.93 -10.57 -16.23
C SER A 82 10.37 -11.49 -15.10
N ARG A 83 10.69 -10.93 -13.93
CA ARG A 83 11.03 -11.70 -12.74
C ARG A 83 9.82 -12.40 -12.14
N GLN A 84 8.67 -11.73 -12.09
CA GLN A 84 7.41 -12.36 -11.66
C GLN A 84 7.08 -13.59 -12.50
N SER A 85 7.22 -13.51 -13.83
CA SER A 85 6.93 -14.65 -14.72
C SER A 85 7.82 -15.87 -14.47
N LYS A 86 9.08 -15.67 -14.05
CA LYS A 86 10.02 -16.77 -13.75
C LYS A 86 9.54 -17.64 -12.58
N TYR A 87 8.89 -17.04 -11.58
CA TYR A 87 8.51 -17.70 -10.33
C TYR A 87 7.02 -18.08 -10.28
N ASN A 88 6.22 -17.57 -11.19
CA ASN A 88 4.78 -17.87 -11.27
C ASN A 88 4.57 -19.18 -12.03
N LYS A 89 4.82 -20.31 -11.35
CA LYS A 89 4.70 -21.65 -11.92
C LYS A 89 3.34 -22.31 -11.64
N HIS A 90 2.37 -21.56 -11.16
CA HIS A 90 1.03 -22.09 -10.99
C HIS A 90 0.37 -22.33 -12.35
N SER A 91 -0.33 -23.46 -12.49
CA SER A 91 -1.13 -23.69 -13.69
C SER A 91 -2.32 -22.73 -13.76
N GLU A 92 -2.82 -22.47 -14.95
CA GLU A 92 -4.05 -21.70 -15.13
C GLU A 92 -5.22 -22.31 -14.37
N GLU A 93 -5.35 -23.66 -14.42
CA GLU A 93 -6.38 -24.39 -13.71
C GLU A 93 -6.32 -24.15 -12.20
N PHE A 94 -5.12 -24.18 -11.60
CA PHE A 94 -4.93 -23.88 -10.18
C PHE A 94 -5.35 -22.46 -9.84
N ILE A 95 -4.95 -21.47 -10.65
CA ILE A 95 -5.32 -20.07 -10.42
C ILE A 95 -6.82 -19.86 -10.57
N ARG A 96 -7.45 -20.50 -11.56
CA ARG A 96 -8.91 -20.44 -11.74
C ARG A 96 -9.66 -21.04 -10.53
N ASP A 97 -9.21 -22.17 -10.01
CA ASP A 97 -9.78 -22.74 -8.78
C ASP A 97 -9.53 -21.85 -7.56
N TRP A 98 -8.34 -21.29 -7.45
CA TRP A 98 -8.01 -20.38 -6.35
C TRP A 98 -8.93 -19.17 -6.27
N VAL A 99 -9.25 -18.53 -7.40
CA VAL A 99 -10.16 -17.37 -7.44
C VAL A 99 -11.65 -17.76 -7.50
N ALA A 100 -11.96 -19.02 -7.75
CA ALA A 100 -13.35 -19.47 -7.85
C ALA A 100 -14.04 -19.46 -6.48
N PRO A 101 -15.33 -19.05 -6.42
CA PRO A 101 -16.12 -19.16 -5.21
C PRO A 101 -16.42 -20.63 -4.87
N PRO A 102 -16.59 -20.99 -3.58
CA PRO A 102 -16.38 -20.12 -2.45
C PRO A 102 -14.88 -19.90 -2.16
N PRO A 103 -14.50 -18.70 -1.69
CA PRO A 103 -13.15 -18.49 -1.15
C PRO A 103 -12.99 -19.27 0.15
N SER A 104 -11.76 -19.69 0.46
CA SER A 104 -11.45 -20.31 1.73
C SER A 104 -10.03 -19.98 2.18
N ILE A 105 -9.77 -20.11 3.48
CA ILE A 105 -8.44 -19.86 4.03
C ILE A 105 -7.44 -20.93 3.54
N GLU A 106 -7.90 -22.15 3.30
CA GLU A 106 -7.10 -23.24 2.76
C GLU A 106 -6.57 -22.90 1.36
N LYS A 107 -7.42 -22.37 0.49
CA LYS A 107 -7.01 -21.91 -0.85
C LYS A 107 -5.94 -20.82 -0.78
N TYR A 108 -6.06 -19.88 0.18
CA TYR A 108 -5.04 -18.87 0.40
C TYR A 108 -3.72 -19.47 0.86
N ILE A 109 -3.79 -20.38 1.83
CA ILE A 109 -2.62 -21.07 2.38
C ILE A 109 -1.93 -21.89 1.28
N ASP A 110 -2.67 -22.68 0.53
CA ASP A 110 -2.13 -23.52 -0.56
C ASP A 110 -1.43 -22.66 -1.62
N TYR A 111 -2.05 -21.54 -2.01
CA TYR A 111 -1.42 -20.60 -2.94
C TYR A 111 -0.08 -20.08 -2.41
N MET A 112 -0.04 -19.62 -1.16
CA MET A 112 1.17 -19.09 -0.57
C MET A 112 2.25 -20.14 -0.36
N LEU A 113 1.89 -21.38 0.01
CA LEU A 113 2.83 -22.50 0.17
C LEU A 113 3.42 -22.94 -1.16
N ILE A 114 2.61 -23.12 -2.18
CA ILE A 114 3.10 -23.47 -3.53
C ILE A 114 4.00 -22.36 -4.06
N HIS A 115 3.62 -21.11 -3.82
CA HIS A 115 4.45 -19.99 -4.24
C HIS A 115 5.79 -19.97 -3.49
N TYR A 116 5.77 -20.20 -2.17
CA TYR A 116 7.00 -20.33 -1.37
C TYR A 116 7.94 -21.41 -1.93
N GLU A 117 7.43 -22.58 -2.24
CA GLU A 117 8.22 -23.67 -2.84
C GLU A 117 8.88 -23.26 -4.17
N ASN A 118 8.21 -22.40 -4.95
CA ASN A 118 8.76 -21.91 -6.20
C ASN A 118 9.87 -20.87 -6.04
N ILE A 119 9.94 -20.17 -4.90
CA ILE A 119 10.83 -19.03 -4.69
C ILE A 119 11.91 -19.26 -3.62
N LYS A 120 11.79 -20.26 -2.75
CA LYS A 120 12.60 -20.44 -1.53
C LYS A 120 14.11 -20.48 -1.75
N ASP A 121 14.58 -20.81 -2.96
CA ASP A 121 16.00 -20.82 -3.29
C ASP A 121 16.54 -19.40 -3.57
N ASP A 122 15.67 -18.46 -3.90
CA ASP A 122 16.04 -17.09 -4.28
C ASP A 122 15.53 -16.03 -3.29
N TYR A 123 14.49 -16.34 -2.48
CA TYR A 123 13.81 -15.41 -1.56
C TYR A 123 13.56 -16.06 -0.19
N GLN A 124 13.44 -15.24 0.84
CA GLN A 124 13.20 -15.68 2.21
C GLN A 124 11.70 -15.81 2.54
N ALA A 125 10.86 -15.01 1.93
CA ALA A 125 9.45 -14.90 2.28
C ALA A 125 8.54 -14.82 1.06
N VAL A 126 7.32 -15.35 1.19
CA VAL A 126 6.19 -14.95 0.34
C VAL A 126 5.58 -13.68 0.91
N ALA A 127 4.92 -12.89 0.06
CA ALA A 127 4.33 -11.64 0.51
C ALA A 127 2.95 -11.38 -0.10
N ASP A 128 2.10 -10.69 0.67
CA ASP A 128 0.86 -10.09 0.20
C ASP A 128 0.91 -8.58 0.54
N PHE A 129 1.03 -7.76 -0.49
CA PHE A 129 1.11 -6.29 -0.38
C PHE A 129 -0.25 -5.62 -0.55
N ALA A 130 -1.33 -6.28 -0.17
CA ALA A 130 -2.66 -5.71 -0.24
C ALA A 130 -2.85 -4.62 0.81
N ASN A 131 -2.93 -3.37 0.36
CA ASN A 131 -3.21 -2.24 1.26
C ASN A 131 -4.49 -2.46 2.09
N ALA A 132 -5.46 -3.16 1.51
CA ALA A 132 -6.72 -3.49 2.16
C ALA A 132 -6.57 -4.43 3.38
N THR A 133 -5.44 -5.12 3.54
CA THR A 133 -5.20 -6.02 4.69
C THR A 133 -5.42 -5.32 6.03
N GLY A 134 -5.07 -4.04 6.15
CA GLY A 134 -5.34 -3.27 7.38
C GLY A 134 -6.81 -3.18 7.79
N TRP A 135 -7.73 -3.34 6.85
CA TRP A 135 -9.17 -3.28 7.08
C TRP A 135 -9.79 -4.57 7.62
N LEU A 136 -9.05 -5.69 7.63
CA LEU A 136 -9.54 -6.94 8.22
C LEU A 136 -10.00 -6.70 9.66
N ARG A 137 -11.21 -7.15 9.97
CA ARG A 137 -11.85 -6.93 11.27
C ARG A 137 -11.40 -7.96 12.29
N GLU A 138 -11.53 -7.61 13.57
CA GLU A 138 -11.16 -8.52 14.67
C GLU A 138 -11.85 -9.90 14.58
N PRO A 139 -13.15 -10.03 14.28
CA PRO A 139 -13.75 -11.36 14.16
C PRO A 139 -13.12 -12.25 13.07
N PHE A 140 -12.65 -11.65 11.97
CA PHE A 140 -11.90 -12.37 10.95
C PHE A 140 -10.52 -12.80 11.46
N LEU A 141 -9.82 -11.88 12.12
CA LEU A 141 -8.49 -12.14 12.68
C LEU A 141 -8.55 -13.18 13.82
N ASP A 142 -9.55 -13.10 14.70
CA ASP A 142 -9.78 -14.09 15.75
C ASP A 142 -9.93 -15.50 15.17
N LYS A 143 -10.65 -15.63 14.06
CA LYS A 143 -10.89 -16.91 13.39
C LYS A 143 -9.63 -17.43 12.66
N TYR A 144 -8.96 -16.59 11.90
CA TYR A 144 -7.98 -17.03 10.92
C TYR A 144 -6.51 -16.80 11.31
N ALA A 145 -6.20 -15.87 12.20
CA ALA A 145 -4.81 -15.67 12.61
C ALA A 145 -4.18 -16.90 13.28
N PRO A 146 -4.89 -17.67 14.14
CA PRO A 146 -4.34 -18.92 14.67
C PRO A 146 -4.00 -19.95 13.59
N ILE A 147 -4.84 -20.07 12.56
CA ILE A 147 -4.64 -20.99 11.43
C ILE A 147 -3.43 -20.56 10.61
N LEU A 148 -3.35 -19.29 10.26
CA LEU A 148 -2.22 -18.73 9.51
C LEU A 148 -0.91 -18.85 10.30
N ASN A 149 -0.91 -18.53 11.61
CA ASN A 149 0.25 -18.68 12.46
C ASN A 149 0.67 -20.14 12.68
N ALA A 150 -0.24 -21.10 12.51
CA ALA A 150 0.13 -22.52 12.57
C ALA A 150 1.01 -22.92 11.38
N VAL A 151 0.81 -22.30 10.22
CA VAL A 151 1.49 -22.62 8.95
C VAL A 151 2.71 -21.72 8.70
N PHE A 152 2.60 -20.42 8.94
CA PHE A 152 3.60 -19.42 8.60
C PHE A 152 4.21 -18.75 9.83
N ASP A 153 5.46 -18.27 9.68
CA ASP A 153 6.03 -17.21 10.51
C ASP A 153 5.60 -15.87 9.90
N ILE A 154 4.61 -15.22 10.53
CA ILE A 154 3.97 -14.04 9.95
C ILE A 154 4.57 -12.75 10.49
N LYS A 155 5.00 -11.90 9.58
CA LYS A 155 5.42 -10.54 9.85
C LYS A 155 4.47 -9.57 9.15
N CYS A 156 3.98 -8.58 9.90
CA CYS A 156 3.15 -7.52 9.36
C CYS A 156 3.90 -6.20 9.34
N ILE A 157 3.85 -5.49 8.23
CA ILE A 157 4.38 -4.12 8.13
C ILE A 157 3.26 -3.18 7.76
N PHE A 158 3.07 -2.16 8.59
CA PHE A 158 2.20 -1.03 8.29
C PHE A 158 3.05 0.18 7.89
N MET A 159 2.86 0.66 6.68
CA MET A 159 3.47 1.89 6.22
C MET A 159 2.47 3.04 6.37
N CYS A 160 2.87 4.08 7.06
CA CYS A 160 2.13 5.33 7.12
C CYS A 160 2.91 6.47 6.48
N ARG A 161 2.22 7.54 6.26
CA ARG A 161 2.71 8.80 5.74
C ARG A 161 2.11 9.92 6.57
N ASP A 162 2.70 11.11 6.55
CA ASP A 162 2.07 12.29 7.14
C ASP A 162 0.58 12.33 6.75
N PRO A 163 -0.35 12.40 7.73
CA PRO A 163 -1.78 12.30 7.47
C PRO A 163 -2.32 13.30 6.45
N VAL A 164 -1.79 14.54 6.46
CA VAL A 164 -2.22 15.59 5.51
C VAL A 164 -1.72 15.24 4.10
N TYR A 165 -0.44 14.93 3.95
CA TYR A 165 0.13 14.55 2.65
C TYR A 165 -0.49 13.29 2.08
N ARG A 166 -0.73 12.30 2.91
CA ARG A 166 -1.41 11.09 2.48
C ARG A 166 -2.81 11.38 1.96
N SER A 167 -3.57 12.18 2.71
CA SER A 167 -4.93 12.55 2.32
C SER A 167 -4.95 13.36 1.04
N TYR A 168 -3.99 14.27 0.86
CA TYR A 168 -3.84 15.01 -0.38
C TYR A 168 -3.48 14.11 -1.56
N SER A 169 -2.58 13.16 -1.36
CA SER A 169 -2.22 12.19 -2.40
C SER A 169 -3.39 11.28 -2.81
N ASP A 170 -4.23 10.87 -1.84
CA ASP A 170 -5.45 10.09 -2.11
C ASP A 170 -6.49 10.91 -2.86
N PHE A 171 -6.65 12.17 -2.47
CA PHE A 171 -7.51 13.12 -3.14
C PHE A 171 -7.05 13.34 -4.59
N SER A 172 -5.78 13.68 -4.80
CA SER A 172 -5.21 13.91 -6.11
C SER A 172 -5.36 12.68 -7.02
N ALA A 173 -5.15 11.47 -6.49
CA ALA A 173 -5.31 10.24 -7.24
C ALA A 173 -6.75 9.98 -7.71
N LYS A 174 -7.76 10.41 -6.95
CA LYS A 174 -9.16 10.29 -7.37
C LYS A 174 -9.45 11.11 -8.62
N PHE A 175 -8.86 12.28 -8.74
CA PHE A 175 -9.00 13.11 -9.94
C PHE A 175 -8.17 12.57 -11.11
N THR A 176 -7.01 11.97 -10.83
CA THR A 176 -6.10 11.47 -11.87
C THR A 176 -6.45 10.08 -12.39
N CYS A 177 -7.06 9.23 -11.54
CA CYS A 177 -7.31 7.82 -11.88
C CYS A 177 -8.77 7.50 -12.23
N ASN A 178 -9.72 8.34 -11.82
CA ASN A 178 -11.15 8.03 -11.93
C ASN A 178 -11.85 8.58 -13.17
N ASP A 179 -11.13 9.24 -14.09
CA ASP A 179 -11.69 9.52 -15.41
C ASP A 179 -11.43 8.33 -16.35
N PRO A 180 -12.44 7.48 -16.63
CA PRO A 180 -12.31 6.33 -17.52
C PRO A 180 -11.93 6.76 -18.95
N SER A 181 -12.18 8.01 -19.34
CA SER A 181 -11.84 8.56 -20.64
C SER A 181 -10.39 9.06 -20.70
N GLY A 182 -9.76 9.29 -19.57
CA GLY A 182 -8.48 10.00 -19.45
C GLY A 182 -8.54 11.43 -20.01
N LYS A 183 -9.75 11.95 -20.20
CA LYS A 183 -10.00 13.20 -20.92
C LYS A 183 -9.74 14.41 -20.04
N LEU A 184 -10.21 14.36 -18.78
CA LEU A 184 -9.98 15.41 -17.79
C LEU A 184 -8.49 15.67 -17.54
N LEU A 185 -7.66 14.62 -17.67
CA LEU A 185 -6.21 14.71 -17.48
C LEU A 185 -5.43 15.06 -18.72
N LYS A 186 -5.90 14.62 -19.89
CA LYS A 186 -5.24 14.92 -21.18
C LYS A 186 -5.44 16.37 -21.62
N GLU A 187 -6.50 17.01 -21.18
CA GLU A 187 -6.86 18.36 -21.58
C GLU A 187 -6.43 19.42 -20.55
N GLY A 188 -5.82 19.02 -19.41
CA GLY A 188 -5.36 19.96 -18.38
C GLY A 188 -6.48 20.78 -17.74
N GLN A 189 -7.72 20.33 -17.85
CA GLN A 189 -8.89 21.15 -17.56
C GLN A 189 -9.84 20.43 -16.63
N LEU A 190 -9.62 20.56 -15.32
CA LEU A 190 -10.68 20.27 -14.34
C LEU A 190 -11.95 21.10 -14.64
N TYR A 191 -11.74 22.33 -15.14
CA TYR A 191 -12.80 23.25 -15.58
C TYR A 191 -12.29 24.09 -16.74
N PRO A 192 -12.61 23.72 -18.00
CA PRO A 192 -12.11 24.39 -19.21
C PRO A 192 -12.29 25.90 -19.23
N ASP A 193 -13.33 26.40 -18.59
CA ASP A 193 -13.72 27.81 -18.62
C ASP A 193 -13.27 28.59 -17.36
N MET A 194 -12.51 27.96 -16.46
CA MET A 194 -12.08 28.60 -15.22
C MET A 194 -10.60 28.97 -15.28
N PRO A 195 -10.21 30.22 -14.96
CA PRO A 195 -8.80 30.60 -14.82
C PRO A 195 -8.05 29.70 -13.85
N LEU A 196 -6.81 29.35 -14.14
CA LEU A 196 -5.98 28.45 -13.34
C LEU A 196 -5.97 28.83 -11.84
N GLU A 197 -5.80 30.11 -11.52
CA GLU A 197 -5.83 30.64 -10.16
C GLU A 197 -7.10 30.29 -9.39
N LYS A 198 -8.25 30.32 -10.07
CA LYS A 198 -9.53 29.93 -9.48
C LYS A 198 -9.73 28.42 -9.40
N GLN A 199 -9.05 27.65 -10.25
CA GLN A 199 -9.06 26.19 -10.15
C GLN A 199 -8.34 25.74 -8.88
N TYR A 200 -7.31 26.45 -8.45
CA TYR A 200 -6.60 26.19 -7.21
C TYR A 200 -7.44 26.38 -5.98
N ASP A 201 -8.06 27.53 -5.87
CA ASP A 201 -8.96 27.78 -4.76
C ASP A 201 -10.04 26.72 -4.69
N SER A 202 -10.55 26.30 -5.85
CA SER A 202 -11.54 25.23 -5.94
C SER A 202 -10.98 23.86 -5.54
N ILE A 203 -9.74 23.51 -5.95
CA ILE A 203 -9.09 22.25 -5.56
C ILE A 203 -8.82 22.24 -4.07
N HIS A 204 -8.33 23.34 -3.50
CA HIS A 204 -8.07 23.46 -2.06
C HIS A 204 -9.36 23.37 -1.25
N GLU A 205 -10.44 24.03 -1.68
CA GLU A 205 -11.75 23.94 -1.01
C GLU A 205 -12.36 22.54 -1.12
N MET A 206 -12.21 21.89 -2.27
CA MET A 206 -12.62 20.49 -2.44
C MET A 206 -11.83 19.56 -1.55
N PHE A 207 -10.52 19.76 -1.44
CA PHE A 207 -9.65 18.99 -0.55
C PHE A 207 -10.02 19.18 0.91
N LYS A 208 -10.30 20.41 1.35
CA LYS A 208 -10.81 20.69 2.70
C LYS A 208 -12.09 19.90 3.01
N GLY A 209 -13.02 19.82 2.06
CA GLY A 209 -14.26 19.05 2.21
C GLY A 209 -14.05 17.53 2.23
N GLU A 210 -12.98 17.03 1.61
CA GLU A 210 -12.63 15.59 1.61
C GLU A 210 -11.82 15.16 2.83
N LEU A 211 -11.08 16.07 3.47
CA LEU A 211 -10.29 15.76 4.67
C LEU A 211 -11.12 15.18 5.81
N ASP A 212 -12.34 15.67 6.00
CA ASP A 212 -13.26 15.14 7.00
C ASP A 212 -13.62 13.67 6.78
N LYS A 213 -13.54 13.21 5.53
CA LYS A 213 -13.80 11.83 5.13
C LYS A 213 -12.53 10.96 5.12
N SER A 214 -11.38 11.54 5.45
CA SER A 214 -10.11 10.85 5.37
C SER A 214 -10.06 9.65 6.31
N CYS A 215 -9.58 8.54 5.76
CA CYS A 215 -9.39 7.30 6.51
C CYS A 215 -8.11 7.28 7.34
N THR A 216 -7.28 8.32 7.28
CA THR A 216 -5.99 8.39 8.02
C THR A 216 -6.14 8.27 9.53
N ARG A 217 -7.35 8.56 10.05
CA ARG A 217 -7.70 8.42 11.47
C ARG A 217 -7.50 7.00 12.05
N PHE A 218 -7.28 5.99 11.22
CA PHE A 218 -7.13 4.60 11.67
C PHE A 218 -5.67 4.07 11.63
N TYR A 219 -4.67 4.92 11.43
CA TYR A 219 -3.27 4.49 11.35
C TYR A 219 -2.84 3.65 12.55
N VAL A 220 -3.06 4.18 13.74
CA VAL A 220 -2.71 3.52 14.99
C VAL A 220 -3.60 2.34 15.27
N ASP A 221 -4.91 2.47 15.00
CA ASP A 221 -5.89 1.40 15.25
C ASP A 221 -5.53 0.12 14.49
N PHE A 222 -5.08 0.23 13.26
CA PHE A 222 -4.67 -0.94 12.48
C PHE A 222 -3.42 -1.59 13.05
N TYR A 223 -2.41 -0.81 13.38
CA TYR A 223 -1.20 -1.32 14.02
C TYR A 223 -1.52 -2.02 15.33
N VAL A 224 -2.25 -1.37 16.24
CA VAL A 224 -2.63 -1.91 17.54
C VAL A 224 -3.47 -3.19 17.40
N LYS A 225 -4.41 -3.21 16.46
CA LYS A 225 -5.21 -4.38 16.16
C LYS A 225 -4.34 -5.56 15.71
N PHE A 226 -3.49 -5.37 14.69
CA PHE A 226 -2.68 -6.44 14.13
C PHE A 226 -1.59 -6.95 15.08
N LYS A 227 -1.03 -6.08 15.92
CA LYS A 227 -0.06 -6.43 16.96
C LYS A 227 -0.58 -7.47 17.95
N LYS A 228 -1.90 -7.62 18.10
CA LYS A 228 -2.50 -8.68 18.94
C LYS A 228 -2.32 -10.07 18.34
N TYR A 229 -2.21 -10.18 17.03
CA TYR A 229 -2.25 -11.45 16.28
C TYR A 229 -0.92 -11.83 15.64
N PHE A 230 -0.12 -10.85 15.25
CA PHE A 230 1.09 -11.04 14.45
C PHE A 230 2.26 -10.21 14.97
N ASN A 231 3.47 -10.62 14.61
CA ASN A 231 4.64 -9.78 14.79
C ASN A 231 4.53 -8.58 13.85
N THR A 232 4.32 -7.39 14.40
CA THR A 232 3.90 -6.21 13.62
C THR A 232 4.84 -5.03 13.83
N MET A 233 5.21 -4.38 12.73
CA MET A 233 6.04 -3.19 12.70
C MET A 233 5.30 -2.03 12.03
N GLN A 234 5.40 -0.83 12.61
CA GLN A 234 4.98 0.42 12.00
C GLN A 234 6.19 1.14 11.39
N LEU A 235 6.05 1.59 10.15
CA LEU A 235 7.05 2.37 9.44
C LEU A 235 6.47 3.71 8.97
N VAL A 236 7.32 4.70 8.88
CA VAL A 236 7.00 6.06 8.38
C VAL A 236 7.73 6.27 7.05
N MET A 237 6.97 6.56 6.01
CA MET A 237 7.49 6.67 4.65
C MET A 237 8.55 7.78 4.53
N GLU A 238 8.29 8.93 5.12
CA GLU A 238 9.16 10.11 5.04
C GLU A 238 10.53 9.87 5.71
N GLU A 239 10.60 8.99 6.72
CA GLU A 239 11.88 8.66 7.37
C GLU A 239 12.84 7.89 6.44
N PHE A 240 12.33 7.29 5.37
CA PHE A 240 13.17 6.69 4.34
C PHE A 240 13.69 7.70 3.31
N TRP A 241 13.06 8.88 3.22
CA TRP A 241 13.53 9.96 2.35
C TRP A 241 14.69 10.76 2.96
N GLU A 242 14.67 10.89 4.29
CA GLU A 242 15.69 11.62 5.03
C GLU A 242 16.99 10.80 5.08
N PRO A 243 18.10 11.27 4.47
CA PRO A 243 19.36 10.52 4.44
C PRO A 243 19.85 10.12 5.83
N ASP A 244 19.72 11.04 6.80
CA ASP A 244 20.18 10.83 8.17
C ASP A 244 19.34 9.79 8.95
N LEU A 245 18.08 9.58 8.57
CA LEU A 245 17.18 8.63 9.20
C LEU A 245 17.15 7.28 8.46
N ARG A 246 17.43 7.30 7.16
CA ARG A 246 17.31 6.15 6.26
C ARG A 246 18.04 4.92 6.76
N ASP A 247 19.32 5.07 7.11
CA ASP A 247 20.14 3.94 7.56
C ASP A 247 19.60 3.33 8.86
N SER A 248 19.14 4.18 9.77
CA SER A 248 18.47 3.75 11.00
C SER A 248 17.19 2.98 10.72
N GLN A 249 16.37 3.44 9.76
CA GLN A 249 15.14 2.74 9.36
C GLN A 249 15.44 1.40 8.66
N LEU A 250 16.45 1.36 7.80
CA LEU A 250 16.92 0.10 7.17
C LEU A 250 17.42 -0.90 8.22
N GLN A 251 18.14 -0.43 9.23
CA GLN A 251 18.61 -1.29 10.32
C GLN A 251 17.44 -1.82 11.17
N LYS A 252 16.47 -0.97 11.52
CA LYS A 252 15.25 -1.40 12.24
C LYS A 252 14.48 -2.45 11.43
N LEU A 253 14.31 -2.20 10.14
CA LEU A 253 13.62 -3.11 9.23
C LEU A 253 14.37 -4.44 9.10
N SER A 254 15.71 -4.41 8.95
CA SER A 254 16.54 -5.61 8.89
C SER A 254 16.42 -6.45 10.15
N ASN A 255 16.48 -5.81 11.32
CA ASN A 255 16.32 -6.49 12.61
C ASN A 255 14.93 -7.12 12.74
N PHE A 256 13.89 -6.42 12.32
CA PHE A 256 12.52 -6.93 12.34
C PHE A 256 12.33 -8.12 11.41
N LEU A 257 12.84 -8.02 10.20
CA LEU A 257 12.73 -9.09 9.20
C LEU A 257 13.67 -10.28 9.50
N GLY A 258 14.75 -10.06 10.26
CA GLY A 258 15.82 -11.05 10.45
C GLY A 258 16.62 -11.27 9.18
N TYR A 259 16.66 -10.29 8.28
CA TYR A 259 17.31 -10.35 6.99
C TYR A 259 17.88 -8.96 6.62
N PRO A 260 19.10 -8.88 6.06
CA PRO A 260 19.72 -7.60 5.75
C PRO A 260 19.00 -6.89 4.60
N ILE A 261 18.45 -5.72 4.90
CA ILE A 261 17.90 -4.78 3.93
C ILE A 261 18.87 -3.62 3.80
N THR A 262 19.59 -3.57 2.69
CA THR A 262 20.74 -2.66 2.51
C THR A 262 20.50 -1.55 1.49
N LYS A 263 19.42 -1.65 0.72
CA LYS A 263 19.10 -0.70 -0.34
C LYS A 263 17.64 -0.32 -0.30
N ILE A 264 17.37 0.91 -0.67
CA ILE A 264 16.04 1.42 -1.02
C ILE A 264 16.01 1.57 -2.54
N HIS A 265 14.89 1.24 -3.15
CA HIS A 265 14.73 1.36 -4.59
C HIS A 265 14.72 2.82 -5.03
N ASP A 266 15.75 3.21 -5.78
CA ASP A 266 16.07 4.62 -6.08
C ASP A 266 14.96 5.37 -6.84
N ASN A 267 14.16 4.65 -7.62
CA ASN A 267 13.21 5.29 -8.54
C ASN A 267 11.81 5.53 -7.95
N VAL A 268 11.56 5.28 -6.67
CA VAL A 268 10.18 5.19 -6.20
C VAL A 268 9.93 5.82 -4.82
N PHE A 269 10.96 6.00 -3.99
CA PHE A 269 10.88 6.81 -2.78
C PHE A 269 11.31 8.24 -3.10
N TRP A 270 10.38 9.01 -3.63
CA TRP A 270 10.64 10.42 -3.90
C TRP A 270 9.96 11.27 -2.85
N PRO A 271 10.68 12.20 -2.22
CA PRO A 271 10.02 13.31 -1.58
C PRO A 271 9.11 13.97 -2.62
N PRO A 272 8.08 14.68 -2.21
CA PRO A 272 7.34 15.55 -3.11
C PRO A 272 8.26 16.69 -3.57
N THR A 273 9.22 16.35 -4.45
CA THR A 273 10.15 17.30 -5.03
C THR A 273 9.50 17.94 -6.25
N THR A 274 9.88 19.16 -6.49
CA THR A 274 9.57 19.96 -7.67
C THR A 274 9.64 19.13 -8.95
N GLU A 275 10.65 18.30 -9.17
CA GLU A 275 10.83 17.51 -10.39
C GLU A 275 9.72 16.49 -10.67
N LYS A 276 9.19 15.81 -9.66
CA LYS A 276 8.06 14.91 -9.85
C LYS A 276 6.78 15.67 -10.13
N TYR A 277 6.63 16.81 -9.49
CA TYR A 277 5.51 17.70 -9.75
C TYR A 277 5.68 18.42 -11.08
N GLU A 278 6.88 18.82 -11.49
CA GLU A 278 7.17 19.35 -12.83
C GLU A 278 6.71 18.39 -13.93
N HIS A 279 7.02 17.09 -13.81
CA HIS A 279 6.54 16.11 -14.78
C HIS A 279 5.01 15.93 -14.77
N LEU A 280 4.38 16.02 -13.61
CA LEU A 280 2.93 16.05 -13.50
C LEU A 280 2.36 17.39 -13.96
N MET A 281 3.08 18.49 -13.75
CA MET A 281 2.74 19.85 -14.14
C MET A 281 2.87 20.06 -15.63
N ASP A 282 3.90 19.52 -16.29
CA ASP A 282 4.02 19.50 -17.76
C ASP A 282 2.85 18.73 -18.39
N GLN A 283 2.31 17.72 -17.71
CA GLN A 283 1.15 16.99 -18.18
C GLN A 283 -0.18 17.67 -17.84
N TRP A 284 -0.25 18.48 -16.80
CA TRP A 284 -1.49 19.03 -16.25
C TRP A 284 -1.56 20.55 -16.26
N GLY A 285 -0.48 21.20 -16.64
CA GLY A 285 -0.45 22.66 -16.81
C GLY A 285 -0.52 23.45 -15.51
N ALA A 286 -0.10 22.89 -14.36
CA ALA A 286 -0.25 23.61 -13.10
C ALA A 286 0.77 23.23 -11.99
N VAL A 287 1.22 24.16 -11.24
CA VAL A 287 1.48 24.35 -9.80
C VAL A 287 2.80 23.94 -9.21
N GLU A 288 3.52 24.95 -8.75
CA GLU A 288 4.82 24.82 -8.08
C GLU A 288 4.73 24.15 -6.69
N ASP A 289 3.59 24.26 -6.00
CA ASP A 289 3.40 23.61 -4.70
C ASP A 289 1.92 23.21 -4.50
N PRO A 290 1.60 21.91 -4.48
CA PRO A 290 0.22 21.47 -4.37
C PRO A 290 -0.38 21.64 -2.96
N ILE A 291 0.44 21.78 -1.93
CA ILE A 291 0.00 22.02 -0.55
C ILE A 291 0.69 23.29 -0.04
N THR A 292 -0.07 24.36 0.11
CA THR A 292 0.40 25.56 0.78
C THR A 292 0.50 25.35 2.29
N GLU A 293 1.35 26.12 2.97
CA GLU A 293 1.47 26.08 4.44
C GLU A 293 0.11 26.24 5.13
N ASP A 294 -0.72 27.17 4.66
CA ASP A 294 -2.07 27.41 5.21
C ASP A 294 -2.95 26.18 5.07
N LEU A 295 -2.92 25.51 3.92
CA LEU A 295 -3.68 24.29 3.67
C LEU A 295 -3.17 23.13 4.53
N TYR A 296 -1.86 23.01 4.68
CA TYR A 296 -1.25 22.02 5.57
C TYR A 296 -1.65 22.23 7.02
N GLN A 297 -1.55 23.46 7.53
CA GLN A 297 -1.95 23.80 8.91
C GLN A 297 -3.45 23.58 9.14
N TYR A 298 -4.29 23.90 8.17
CA TYR A 298 -5.70 23.57 8.22
C TYR A 298 -5.91 22.05 8.36
N GLY A 299 -5.27 21.26 7.48
CA GLY A 299 -5.35 19.82 7.52
C GLY A 299 -4.83 19.21 8.82
N LYS A 300 -3.70 19.73 9.33
CA LYS A 300 -3.10 19.31 10.60
C LYS A 300 -4.03 19.56 11.80
N ASN A 301 -4.71 20.70 11.82
CA ASN A 301 -5.68 21.01 12.86
C ASN A 301 -6.88 20.05 12.80
N LEU A 302 -7.40 19.78 11.61
CA LEU A 302 -8.53 18.86 11.42
C LEU A 302 -8.15 17.42 11.77
N LEU A 303 -6.95 16.98 11.40
CA LEU A 303 -6.43 15.65 11.68
C LEU A 303 -5.67 15.55 13.01
N PHE A 304 -5.75 16.59 13.87
CA PHE A 304 -5.11 16.60 15.19
C PHE A 304 -5.37 15.32 16.01
N PRO A 305 -6.58 14.72 16.02
CA PRO A 305 -6.81 13.46 16.72
C PRO A 305 -5.90 12.31 16.25
N VAL A 306 -5.55 12.26 14.95
CA VAL A 306 -4.64 11.25 14.38
C VAL A 306 -3.21 11.46 14.90
N TYR A 307 -2.73 12.69 14.88
CA TYR A 307 -1.41 13.04 15.41
C TYR A 307 -1.33 12.77 16.91
N LYS A 308 -2.39 13.10 17.65
CA LYS A 308 -2.47 12.83 19.09
C LYS A 308 -2.43 11.32 19.35
N GLN A 309 -3.24 10.53 18.67
CA GLN A 309 -3.28 9.07 18.84
C GLN A 309 -1.90 8.45 18.53
N TRP A 310 -1.23 8.93 17.48
CA TRP A 310 0.13 8.52 17.17
C TRP A 310 1.09 8.80 18.31
N LYS A 311 1.07 10.04 18.83
CA LYS A 311 1.92 10.43 19.96
C LYS A 311 1.63 9.64 21.23
N ASP A 312 0.37 9.34 21.48
CA ASP A 312 -0.06 8.53 22.65
C ASP A 312 0.46 7.08 22.54
N GLU A 313 0.49 6.47 21.35
CA GLU A 313 0.97 5.08 21.14
C GLU A 313 2.51 5.01 21.04
N PHE A 314 3.14 5.91 20.29
CA PHE A 314 4.57 5.83 19.98
C PHE A 314 5.45 6.81 20.77
N GLY A 315 4.85 7.67 21.58
CA GLY A 315 5.54 8.63 22.47
C GLY A 315 5.96 9.93 21.80
N VAL A 316 6.22 9.92 20.49
CA VAL A 316 6.71 11.07 19.72
C VAL A 316 6.10 11.05 18.31
N LEU A 317 5.94 12.24 17.73
CA LEU A 317 5.62 12.34 16.31
C LEU A 317 6.89 12.13 15.47
N PRO A 318 6.79 11.55 14.28
CA PRO A 318 7.91 11.44 13.36
C PRO A 318 8.49 12.84 13.02
N ASP A 319 9.81 13.00 13.15
CA ASP A 319 10.47 14.26 12.86
C ASP A 319 10.35 14.69 11.39
N ALA A 320 10.12 13.71 10.50
CA ALA A 320 9.94 13.97 9.09
C ALA A 320 8.55 14.52 8.72
N TRP A 321 7.56 14.44 9.64
CA TRP A 321 6.22 14.96 9.36
C TRP A 321 6.21 16.48 9.40
N GLY A 322 5.69 17.09 8.34
CA GLY A 322 5.63 18.53 8.17
C GLY A 322 6.90 19.20 7.63
N LYS A 323 7.95 18.44 7.28
CA LYS A 323 9.17 19.00 6.69
C LYS A 323 9.05 19.40 5.22
N TYR A 324 8.04 18.91 4.53
CA TYR A 324 7.88 19.07 3.08
C TYR A 324 6.74 20.03 2.72
N VAL A 325 6.48 20.98 3.58
CA VAL A 325 5.49 22.05 3.34
C VAL A 325 6.18 23.29 2.79
#